data_55806fd330126ef80b3cb4d746cd3cec
#
_entry.id   55806fd330126ef80b3cb4d746cd3cec
#
_cell.length_a   1.000
_cell.length_b   1.000
_cell.length_c   1.000
_cell.angle_alpha   90.00
_cell.angle_beta   90.00
_cell.angle_gamma   90.00
#
_symmetry.space_group_name_H-M   'P 1'
#
loop_
_entity.id
_entity.type
_entity.pdbx_description
1 polymer ?
#
loop_
_entity_poly.entity_id
_entity_poly.type
_entity_poly.pdbx_seq_one_letter_code
_entity_poly.pdbx_strand_id
1 'polypeptide(L)'
;LRIAWSADLGYAPVDPEVRCITAAAARLFEDFGCSLEDQDPGWPDPRDFHKVIYEVAVASRQLKRVEERPEWIEATLMQAVDNARSVSALEHGAALLARTQLLLAAQRFFESFDLLLTPQMPVAAWSKVPGPEEGPRQIDGRATPTMFDRLPFTYPFNLTGQPAASVPCGFTSEGLPVGLQIVGRWRDEATVLRAAACFEAAQPWAPLQPPQPE
;
A
#
# COMPACT_ATOMS: atom_id res chain seq x y z
N LEU A 1 -16.19 10.75 13.09
CA LEU A 1 -14.77 10.85 12.67
C LEU A 1 -14.67 11.76 11.45
N ARG A 2 -13.55 12.47 11.31
CA ARG A 2 -13.17 13.20 10.11
C ARG A 2 -12.28 12.29 9.27
N ILE A 3 -12.72 11.98 8.07
CA ILE A 3 -12.07 10.99 7.20
C ILE A 3 -11.67 11.66 5.90
N ALA A 4 -10.42 11.49 5.48
CA ALA A 4 -9.98 11.83 4.15
C ALA A 4 -10.14 10.60 3.23
N TRP A 5 -10.62 10.81 2.02
CA TRP A 5 -10.58 9.84 0.93
C TRP A 5 -9.57 10.32 -0.10
N SER A 6 -8.63 9.45 -0.45
CA SER A 6 -7.69 9.69 -1.55
C SER A 6 -7.67 8.48 -2.48
N ALA A 7 -8.09 8.70 -3.71
CA ALA A 7 -8.15 7.65 -4.72
C ALA A 7 -6.76 7.16 -5.16
N ASP A 8 -5.72 8.01 -5.05
CA ASP A 8 -4.43 7.76 -5.67
C ASP A 8 -3.24 8.41 -4.93
N LEU A 9 -3.46 8.95 -3.72
CA LEU A 9 -2.47 9.69 -2.92
C LEU A 9 -1.88 10.93 -3.64
N GLY A 10 -2.49 11.33 -4.77
CA GLY A 10 -2.02 12.40 -5.63
C GLY A 10 -0.91 12.00 -6.62
N TYR A 11 -0.48 10.73 -6.64
CA TYR A 11 0.62 10.28 -7.50
C TYR A 11 0.47 8.87 -8.11
N ALA A 12 -0.31 7.98 -7.49
CA ALA A 12 -0.39 6.58 -7.89
C ALA A 12 -1.27 6.38 -9.14
N PRO A 13 -0.87 5.57 -10.13
CA PRO A 13 -1.82 5.08 -11.12
C PRO A 13 -2.77 4.09 -10.47
N VAL A 14 -4.07 4.16 -10.79
CA VAL A 14 -5.10 3.24 -10.26
C VAL A 14 -6.03 2.82 -11.36
N ASP A 15 -6.28 1.53 -11.46
CA ASP A 15 -7.26 0.96 -12.37
C ASP A 15 -8.63 1.62 -12.17
N PRO A 16 -9.32 2.06 -13.24
CA PRO A 16 -10.60 2.78 -13.14
C PRO A 16 -11.69 1.98 -12.40
N GLU A 17 -11.74 0.66 -12.55
CA GLU A 17 -12.72 -0.18 -11.87
C GLU A 17 -12.41 -0.28 -10.36
N VAL A 18 -11.15 -0.47 -9.98
CA VAL A 18 -10.70 -0.45 -8.58
C VAL A 18 -11.00 0.90 -7.93
N ARG A 19 -10.71 2.00 -8.62
CA ARG A 19 -11.02 3.37 -8.17
C ARG A 19 -12.53 3.54 -7.89
N CYS A 20 -13.38 3.09 -8.81
CA CYS A 20 -14.83 3.19 -8.68
C CYS A 20 -15.35 2.40 -7.47
N ILE A 21 -14.91 1.13 -7.33
CA ILE A 21 -15.33 0.24 -6.24
C ILE A 21 -14.90 0.81 -4.88
N THR A 22 -13.66 1.24 -4.75
CA THR A 22 -13.13 1.75 -3.48
C THR A 22 -13.70 3.12 -3.13
N ALA A 23 -14.00 3.99 -4.11
CA ALA A 23 -14.70 5.25 -3.87
C ALA A 23 -16.12 5.02 -3.34
N ALA A 24 -16.86 4.08 -3.93
CA ALA A 24 -18.20 3.72 -3.43
C ALA A 24 -18.14 3.18 -1.99
N ALA A 25 -17.15 2.35 -1.68
CA ALA A 25 -16.94 1.82 -0.35
C ALA A 25 -16.57 2.92 0.67
N ALA A 26 -15.76 3.89 0.28
CA ALA A 26 -15.41 5.02 1.14
C ALA A 26 -16.64 5.86 1.52
N ARG A 27 -17.59 6.05 0.60
CA ARG A 27 -18.83 6.82 0.88
C ARG A 27 -19.72 6.18 1.95
N LEU A 28 -19.64 4.87 2.19
CA LEU A 28 -20.42 4.23 3.27
C LEU A 28 -20.07 4.75 4.66
N PHE A 29 -18.90 5.35 4.85
CA PHE A 29 -18.53 5.95 6.12
C PHE A 29 -19.38 7.18 6.47
N GLU A 30 -20.00 7.84 5.48
CA GLU A 30 -20.98 8.93 5.71
C GLU A 30 -22.23 8.37 6.39
N ASP A 31 -22.69 7.17 6.01
CA ASP A 31 -23.82 6.47 6.64
C ASP A 31 -23.53 6.07 8.10
N PHE A 32 -22.25 5.93 8.46
CA PHE A 32 -21.82 5.69 9.84
C PHE A 32 -21.69 6.98 10.66
N GLY A 33 -22.11 8.14 10.10
CA GLY A 33 -22.04 9.43 10.75
C GLY A 33 -20.64 10.07 10.76
N CYS A 34 -19.77 9.65 9.85
CA CYS A 34 -18.48 10.29 9.63
C CYS A 34 -18.56 11.44 8.64
N SER A 35 -17.69 12.44 8.76
CA SER A 35 -17.45 13.43 7.72
C SER A 35 -16.39 12.88 6.77
N LEU A 36 -16.67 12.82 5.48
CA LEU A 36 -15.75 12.35 4.43
C LEU A 36 -15.40 13.50 3.49
N GLU A 37 -14.11 13.71 3.27
CA GLU A 37 -13.56 14.73 2.38
C GLU A 37 -12.66 14.09 1.32
N ASP A 38 -12.82 14.49 0.06
CA ASP A 38 -11.87 14.10 -1.01
C ASP A 38 -10.61 14.93 -0.83
N GLN A 39 -9.58 14.35 -0.23
CA GLN A 39 -8.35 15.04 0.12
C GLN A 39 -7.14 14.13 0.01
N ASP A 40 -6.22 14.50 -0.88
CA ASP A 40 -4.90 13.87 -0.94
C ASP A 40 -4.01 14.35 0.21
N PRO A 41 -3.14 13.48 0.72
CA PRO A 41 -2.29 13.84 1.85
C PRO A 41 -1.20 14.87 1.51
N GLY A 42 -0.93 15.14 0.23
CA GLY A 42 -0.07 16.23 -0.21
C GLY A 42 1.45 15.96 -0.06
N TRP A 43 1.86 14.75 0.29
CA TRP A 43 3.28 14.37 0.27
C TRP A 43 3.71 13.84 -1.10
N PRO A 44 5.01 13.94 -1.44
CA PRO A 44 5.53 13.38 -2.68
C PRO A 44 5.52 11.84 -2.66
N ASP A 45 5.55 11.22 -3.84
CA ASP A 45 5.73 9.77 -3.98
C ASP A 45 7.04 9.34 -3.29
N PRO A 46 6.98 8.52 -2.23
CA PRO A 46 8.16 8.09 -1.50
C PRO A 46 8.91 6.91 -2.13
N ARG A 47 8.50 6.45 -3.31
CA ARG A 47 9.01 5.26 -3.98
C ARG A 47 10.53 5.20 -4.04
N ASP A 48 11.18 6.27 -4.48
CA ASP A 48 12.61 6.24 -4.76
C ASP A 48 13.45 6.07 -3.49
N PHE A 49 13.16 6.83 -2.44
CA PHE A 49 13.87 6.66 -1.17
C PHE A 49 13.41 5.41 -0.41
N HIS A 50 12.16 4.95 -0.60
CA HIS A 50 11.71 3.66 -0.07
C HIS A 50 12.52 2.52 -0.67
N LYS A 51 12.74 2.54 -2.00
CA LYS A 51 13.55 1.52 -2.69
C LYS A 51 14.94 1.41 -2.07
N VAL A 52 15.62 2.54 -1.86
CA VAL A 52 16.96 2.57 -1.22
C VAL A 52 16.92 1.94 0.18
N ILE A 53 15.96 2.35 1.02
CA ILE A 53 15.82 1.80 2.38
C ILE A 53 15.51 0.30 2.34
N TYR A 54 14.61 -0.13 1.46
CA TYR A 54 14.22 -1.53 1.29
C TYR A 54 15.40 -2.41 0.86
N GLU A 55 16.12 -2.03 -0.19
CA GLU A 55 17.24 -2.79 -0.72
C GLU A 55 18.36 -2.93 0.31
N VAL A 56 18.73 -1.85 1.00
CA VAL A 56 19.73 -1.90 2.09
C VAL A 56 19.26 -2.78 3.25
N ALA A 57 17.97 -2.69 3.64
CA ALA A 57 17.41 -3.52 4.70
C ALA A 57 17.35 -5.01 4.32
N VAL A 58 17.04 -5.33 3.06
CA VAL A 58 17.07 -6.70 2.53
C VAL A 58 18.51 -7.23 2.55
N ALA A 59 19.46 -6.48 2.00
CA ALA A 59 20.87 -6.88 1.97
C ALA A 59 21.40 -7.12 3.39
N SER A 60 21.14 -6.22 4.33
CA SER A 60 21.60 -6.35 5.71
C SER A 60 21.13 -7.65 6.39
N ARG A 61 19.96 -8.17 6.01
CA ARG A 61 19.38 -9.39 6.60
C ARG A 61 19.75 -10.65 5.83
N GLN A 62 19.95 -10.56 4.51
CA GLN A 62 20.05 -11.71 3.63
C GLN A 62 21.48 -11.97 3.12
N LEU A 63 22.42 -11.01 3.29
CA LEU A 63 23.77 -11.10 2.73
C LEU A 63 24.44 -12.44 3.04
N LYS A 64 24.43 -12.85 4.30
CA LYS A 64 25.01 -14.12 4.73
C LYS A 64 24.37 -15.33 4.03
N ARG A 65 23.04 -15.33 3.88
CA ARG A 65 22.32 -16.42 3.21
C ARG A 65 22.60 -16.44 1.71
N VAL A 66 22.70 -15.27 1.10
CA VAL A 66 23.05 -15.13 -0.32
C VAL A 66 24.46 -15.70 -0.57
N GLU A 67 25.41 -15.52 0.36
CA GLU A 67 26.78 -16.04 0.25
C GLU A 67 26.87 -17.53 0.52
N GLU A 68 26.12 -18.05 1.52
CA GLU A 68 26.23 -19.46 1.94
C GLU A 68 25.25 -20.38 1.18
N ARG A 69 24.10 -19.90 0.75
CA ARG A 69 23.01 -20.69 0.14
C ARG A 69 22.25 -19.87 -0.93
N PRO A 70 22.91 -19.43 -1.99
CA PRO A 70 22.29 -18.62 -3.03
C PRO A 70 21.10 -19.32 -3.69
N GLU A 71 21.12 -20.65 -3.77
CA GLU A 71 20.05 -21.47 -4.33
C GLU A 71 18.72 -21.43 -3.56
N TRP A 72 18.72 -20.91 -2.32
CA TRP A 72 17.53 -20.76 -1.50
C TRP A 72 16.91 -19.37 -1.63
N ILE A 73 17.56 -18.48 -2.35
CA ILE A 73 17.16 -17.07 -2.46
C ILE A 73 16.52 -16.83 -3.82
N GLU A 74 15.33 -16.26 -3.79
CA GLU A 74 14.61 -15.87 -4.98
C GLU A 74 15.34 -14.76 -5.76
N ALA A 75 15.21 -14.77 -7.09
CA ALA A 75 15.93 -13.86 -7.99
C ALA A 75 15.67 -12.37 -7.67
N THR A 76 14.47 -12.02 -7.25
CA THR A 76 14.12 -10.62 -6.88
C THR A 76 14.84 -10.15 -5.61
N LEU A 77 15.03 -11.06 -4.63
CA LEU A 77 15.82 -10.76 -3.43
C LEU A 77 17.32 -10.70 -3.73
N MET A 78 17.82 -11.56 -4.62
CA MET A 78 19.19 -11.48 -5.11
C MET A 78 19.47 -10.13 -5.76
N GLN A 79 18.55 -9.68 -6.64
CA GLN A 79 18.68 -8.38 -7.30
C GLN A 79 18.67 -7.23 -6.28
N ALA A 80 17.84 -7.29 -5.24
CA ALA A 80 17.80 -6.28 -4.19
C ALA A 80 19.14 -6.22 -3.41
N VAL A 81 19.75 -7.36 -3.12
CA VAL A 81 21.07 -7.42 -2.47
C VAL A 81 22.15 -6.82 -3.37
N ASP A 82 22.13 -7.13 -4.67
CA ASP A 82 23.11 -6.60 -5.63
C ASP A 82 22.96 -5.11 -5.82
N ASN A 83 21.72 -4.60 -5.92
CA ASN A 83 21.45 -3.16 -5.97
C ASN A 83 21.98 -2.44 -4.73
N ALA A 84 21.74 -3.01 -3.53
CA ALA A 84 22.20 -2.43 -2.28
C ALA A 84 23.73 -2.27 -2.19
N ARG A 85 24.51 -3.13 -2.86
CA ARG A 85 25.98 -3.02 -2.91
C ARG A 85 26.47 -1.71 -3.56
N SER A 86 25.65 -1.12 -4.43
CA SER A 86 25.97 0.14 -5.10
C SER A 86 25.51 1.38 -4.32
N VAL A 87 24.67 1.21 -3.30
CA VAL A 87 24.15 2.33 -2.48
C VAL A 87 25.24 2.84 -1.55
N SER A 88 25.57 4.13 -1.66
CA SER A 88 26.51 4.78 -0.76
C SER A 88 25.89 5.07 0.61
N ALA A 89 26.73 5.25 1.64
CA ALA A 89 26.27 5.67 2.96
C ALA A 89 25.56 7.04 2.93
N LEU A 90 25.95 7.94 2.02
CA LEU A 90 25.29 9.25 1.85
C LEU A 90 23.91 9.11 1.23
N GLU A 91 23.72 8.28 0.22
CA GLU A 91 22.41 8.01 -0.39
C GLU A 91 21.46 7.37 0.62
N HIS A 92 21.93 6.36 1.37
CA HIS A 92 21.12 5.75 2.43
C HIS A 92 20.77 6.78 3.53
N GLY A 93 21.71 7.61 3.94
CA GLY A 93 21.47 8.70 4.92
C GLY A 93 20.43 9.70 4.40
N ALA A 94 20.51 10.10 3.13
CA ALA A 94 19.52 10.99 2.52
C ALA A 94 18.12 10.34 2.47
N ALA A 95 18.03 9.05 2.16
CA ALA A 95 16.77 8.31 2.18
C ALA A 95 16.13 8.27 3.57
N LEU A 96 16.93 8.10 4.63
CA LEU A 96 16.43 8.16 6.02
C LEU A 96 15.94 9.56 6.42
N LEU A 97 16.60 10.62 5.96
CA LEU A 97 16.12 11.98 6.14
C LEU A 97 14.81 12.22 5.41
N ALA A 98 14.68 11.77 4.16
CA ALA A 98 13.44 11.85 3.39
C ALA A 98 12.28 11.08 4.08
N ARG A 99 12.55 9.90 4.64
CA ARG A 99 11.60 9.17 5.48
C ARG A 99 11.12 10.01 6.68
N THR A 100 12.03 10.71 7.34
CA THR A 100 11.68 11.57 8.48
C THR A 100 10.76 12.72 8.04
N GLN A 101 11.02 13.32 6.87
CA GLN A 101 10.15 14.37 6.32
C GLN A 101 8.76 13.84 5.98
N LEU A 102 8.67 12.62 5.42
CA LEU A 102 7.39 11.97 5.17
C LEU A 102 6.61 11.72 6.46
N LEU A 103 7.29 11.24 7.53
CA LEU A 103 6.66 11.03 8.84
C LEU A 103 6.08 12.34 9.39
N LEU A 104 6.83 13.43 9.33
CA LEU A 104 6.36 14.74 9.79
C LEU A 104 5.18 15.26 8.93
N ALA A 105 5.19 15.02 7.64
CA ALA A 105 4.08 15.36 6.75
C ALA A 105 2.82 14.56 7.09
N ALA A 106 2.97 13.24 7.33
CA ALA A 106 1.87 12.39 7.76
C ALA A 106 1.30 12.82 9.11
N GLN A 107 2.14 13.16 10.09
CA GLN A 107 1.67 13.67 11.38
C GLN A 107 0.84 14.95 11.21
N ARG A 108 1.29 15.93 10.42
CA ARG A 108 0.53 17.15 10.12
C ARG A 108 -0.81 16.85 9.43
N PHE A 109 -0.83 15.94 8.46
CA PHE A 109 -2.08 15.53 7.80
C PHE A 109 -3.10 14.98 8.80
N PHE A 110 -2.66 14.11 9.70
CA PHE A 110 -3.52 13.51 10.71
C PHE A 110 -3.89 14.44 11.88
N GLU A 111 -3.41 15.70 11.93
CA GLU A 111 -3.99 16.73 12.81
C GLU A 111 -5.41 17.12 12.37
N SER A 112 -5.67 17.07 11.05
CA SER A 112 -6.96 17.42 10.47
C SER A 112 -7.91 16.23 10.33
N PHE A 113 -7.39 15.00 10.18
CA PHE A 113 -8.17 13.80 9.93
C PHE A 113 -7.91 12.72 10.98
N ASP A 114 -8.94 11.92 11.25
CA ASP A 114 -8.84 10.75 12.14
C ASP A 114 -8.42 9.50 11.37
N LEU A 115 -8.89 9.40 10.11
CA LEU A 115 -8.57 8.31 9.19
C LEU A 115 -8.28 8.84 7.78
N LEU A 116 -7.49 8.07 7.05
CA LEU A 116 -7.32 8.17 5.59
C LEU A 116 -7.77 6.86 4.97
N LEU A 117 -8.68 6.94 4.00
CA LEU A 117 -9.10 5.81 3.19
C LEU A 117 -8.45 5.87 1.81
N THR A 118 -7.98 4.74 1.32
CA THR A 118 -7.40 4.59 -0.02
C THR A 118 -7.76 3.23 -0.61
N PRO A 119 -7.60 3.00 -1.92
CA PRO A 119 -7.45 1.64 -2.40
C PRO A 119 -6.31 0.93 -1.66
N GLN A 120 -6.44 -0.38 -1.40
CA GLN A 120 -5.33 -1.18 -0.85
C GLN A 120 -4.27 -1.47 -1.92
N MET A 121 -4.74 -1.79 -3.12
CA MET A 121 -3.91 -2.04 -4.30
C MET A 121 -4.42 -1.20 -5.47
N PRO A 122 -3.53 -0.79 -6.38
CA PRO A 122 -3.93 0.01 -7.53
C PRO A 122 -4.65 -0.81 -8.61
N VAL A 123 -4.59 -2.13 -8.53
CA VAL A 123 -5.21 -3.10 -9.45
C VAL A 123 -5.74 -4.29 -8.67
N ALA A 124 -6.69 -5.02 -9.26
CA ALA A 124 -7.09 -6.34 -8.78
C ALA A 124 -5.99 -7.39 -8.98
N ALA A 125 -6.21 -8.61 -8.49
CA ALA A 125 -5.29 -9.71 -8.69
C ALA A 125 -5.03 -9.95 -10.20
N TRP A 126 -3.80 -10.29 -10.55
CA TRP A 126 -3.38 -10.61 -11.92
C TRP A 126 -2.95 -12.06 -12.05
N SER A 127 -2.93 -12.55 -13.28
CA SER A 127 -2.45 -13.91 -13.58
C SER A 127 -0.99 -14.07 -13.16
N LYS A 128 -0.70 -15.19 -12.48
CA LYS A 128 0.66 -15.53 -12.09
C LYS A 128 1.48 -15.94 -13.31
N VAL A 129 2.45 -15.10 -13.67
CA VAL A 129 3.46 -15.42 -14.68
C VAL A 129 4.76 -15.71 -13.93
N PRO A 130 5.40 -16.88 -14.13
CA PRO A 130 6.69 -17.18 -13.49
C PRO A 130 7.78 -16.19 -13.92
N GLY A 131 8.52 -15.65 -12.95
CA GLY A 131 9.70 -14.81 -13.20
C GLY A 131 9.67 -13.43 -12.55
N PRO A 132 10.73 -12.62 -12.75
CA PRO A 132 10.87 -11.30 -12.13
C PRO A 132 9.89 -10.24 -12.69
N GLU A 133 9.10 -10.61 -13.67
CA GLU A 133 8.18 -9.72 -14.38
C GLU A 133 6.71 -9.87 -13.95
N GLU A 134 6.47 -10.32 -12.72
CA GLU A 134 5.12 -10.47 -12.19
C GLU A 134 4.35 -9.14 -12.12
N GLY A 135 3.12 -9.15 -12.67
CA GLY A 135 2.17 -8.05 -12.59
C GLY A 135 2.08 -7.17 -13.84
N PRO A 136 1.11 -6.24 -13.85
CA PRO A 136 0.84 -5.40 -14.99
C PRO A 136 2.01 -4.46 -15.29
N ARG A 137 2.34 -4.31 -16.57
CA ARG A 137 3.37 -3.40 -17.07
C ARG A 137 2.87 -1.97 -17.20
N GLN A 138 1.57 -1.78 -17.12
CA GLN A 138 0.88 -0.51 -17.23
C GLN A 138 -0.39 -0.52 -16.38
N ILE A 139 -0.66 0.59 -15.71
CA ILE A 139 -1.89 0.81 -14.93
C ILE A 139 -2.42 2.18 -15.36
N ASP A 140 -3.67 2.24 -15.83
CA ASP A 140 -4.32 3.47 -16.30
C ASP A 140 -3.42 4.32 -17.22
N GLY A 141 -2.84 3.67 -18.25
CA GLY A 141 -1.96 4.32 -19.21
C GLY A 141 -0.54 4.67 -18.72
N ARG A 142 -0.22 4.48 -17.44
CA ARG A 142 1.11 4.76 -16.86
C ARG A 142 1.93 3.49 -16.73
N ALA A 143 3.19 3.54 -17.17
CA ALA A 143 4.11 2.41 -17.07
C ALA A 143 4.41 2.06 -15.60
N THR A 144 4.42 0.75 -15.29
CA THR A 144 4.69 0.19 -13.96
C THR A 144 5.78 -0.88 -14.05
N PRO A 145 7.02 -0.48 -14.37
CA PRO A 145 8.12 -1.40 -14.67
C PRO A 145 8.59 -2.21 -13.46
N THR A 146 8.37 -1.72 -12.24
CA THR A 146 8.86 -2.37 -11.03
C THR A 146 7.73 -2.76 -10.08
N MET A 147 8.01 -3.63 -9.13
CA MET A 147 7.06 -3.98 -8.06
C MET A 147 6.66 -2.75 -7.22
N PHE A 148 7.55 -1.78 -7.05
CA PHE A 148 7.25 -0.57 -6.27
C PHE A 148 6.20 0.30 -6.95
N ASP A 149 6.14 0.31 -8.28
CA ASP A 149 5.11 1.02 -9.03
C ASP A 149 3.71 0.41 -8.84
N ARG A 150 3.66 -0.86 -8.42
CA ARG A 150 2.42 -1.62 -8.17
C ARG A 150 2.01 -1.69 -6.70
N LEU A 151 2.78 -1.08 -5.79
CA LEU A 151 2.54 -1.07 -4.34
C LEU A 151 2.45 0.34 -3.74
N PRO A 152 1.91 1.35 -4.46
CA PRO A 152 1.99 2.76 -4.03
C PRO A 152 1.25 3.04 -2.71
N PHE A 153 0.28 2.21 -2.35
CA PHE A 153 -0.51 2.37 -1.13
C PHE A 153 0.07 1.65 0.10
N THR A 154 1.15 0.87 -0.06
CA THR A 154 1.71 0.05 1.02
C THR A 154 2.92 0.71 1.68
N TYR A 155 3.90 1.11 0.88
CA TYR A 155 5.19 1.58 1.41
C TYR A 155 5.14 2.95 2.13
N PRO A 156 4.23 3.89 1.85
CA PRO A 156 4.16 5.13 2.63
C PRO A 156 3.94 4.86 4.12
N PHE A 157 2.99 3.97 4.42
CA PHE A 157 2.62 3.65 5.81
C PHE A 157 3.63 2.71 6.48
N ASN A 158 4.31 1.85 5.72
CA ASN A 158 5.48 1.10 6.21
C ASN A 158 6.64 2.03 6.62
N LEU A 159 6.82 3.13 5.89
CA LEU A 159 7.86 4.13 6.21
C LEU A 159 7.52 4.98 7.43
N THR A 160 6.26 5.34 7.59
CA THR A 160 5.80 6.27 8.61
C THR A 160 5.25 5.57 9.86
N GLY A 161 4.88 4.27 9.76
CA GLY A 161 4.46 3.47 10.90
C GLY A 161 3.03 3.74 11.38
N GLN A 162 2.17 4.30 10.55
CA GLN A 162 0.75 4.37 10.85
C GLN A 162 0.12 2.99 10.88
N PRO A 163 -0.84 2.73 11.79
CA PRO A 163 -1.67 1.54 11.73
C PRO A 163 -2.54 1.58 10.47
N ALA A 164 -2.61 0.45 9.77
CA ALA A 164 -3.43 0.30 8.58
C ALA A 164 -4.12 -1.07 8.58
N ALA A 165 -5.36 -1.10 8.13
CA ALA A 165 -6.12 -2.32 7.87
C ALA A 165 -6.58 -2.36 6.42
N SER A 166 -6.68 -3.56 5.86
CA SER A 166 -7.33 -3.81 4.58
C SER A 166 -8.63 -4.57 4.81
N VAL A 167 -9.71 -4.08 4.24
CA VAL A 167 -11.02 -4.75 4.29
C VAL A 167 -11.51 -5.03 2.88
N PRO A 168 -12.09 -6.21 2.58
CA PRO A 168 -12.75 -6.46 1.30
C PRO A 168 -13.90 -5.47 1.10
N CYS A 169 -13.96 -4.81 -0.06
CA CYS A 169 -14.94 -3.76 -0.28
C CYS A 169 -15.76 -3.92 -1.57
N GLY A 170 -15.54 -5.00 -2.31
CA GLY A 170 -16.27 -5.31 -3.53
C GLY A 170 -15.51 -6.28 -4.42
N PHE A 171 -16.06 -6.50 -5.59
CA PHE A 171 -15.50 -7.38 -6.62
C PHE A 171 -15.48 -6.67 -7.96
N THR A 172 -14.46 -6.95 -8.76
CA THR A 172 -14.43 -6.52 -10.16
C THR A 172 -15.51 -7.24 -11.00
N SER A 173 -15.71 -6.77 -12.21
CA SER A 173 -16.58 -7.43 -13.20
C SER A 173 -16.16 -8.88 -13.50
N GLU A 174 -14.88 -9.22 -13.27
CA GLU A 174 -14.33 -10.58 -13.38
C GLU A 174 -14.46 -11.39 -12.06
N GLY A 175 -15.06 -10.83 -11.02
CA GLY A 175 -15.24 -11.49 -9.72
C GLY A 175 -13.98 -11.49 -8.83
N LEU A 176 -12.96 -10.66 -9.12
CA LEU A 176 -11.77 -10.54 -8.31
C LEU A 176 -11.99 -9.60 -7.13
N PRO A 177 -11.56 -9.93 -5.91
CA PRO A 177 -11.78 -9.09 -4.74
C PRO A 177 -10.96 -7.81 -4.80
N VAL A 178 -11.56 -6.71 -4.31
CA VAL A 178 -10.92 -5.40 -4.15
C VAL A 178 -10.90 -5.04 -2.67
N GLY A 179 -9.79 -4.47 -2.20
CA GLY A 179 -9.61 -4.05 -0.82
C GLY A 179 -9.63 -2.53 -0.66
N LEU A 180 -10.34 -2.05 0.38
CA LEU A 180 -10.22 -0.70 0.90
C LEU A 180 -9.19 -0.69 2.02
N GLN A 181 -8.24 0.25 1.99
CA GLN A 181 -7.30 0.48 3.06
C GLN A 181 -7.81 1.56 4.01
N ILE A 182 -7.74 1.28 5.30
CA ILE A 182 -8.10 2.20 6.38
C ILE A 182 -6.83 2.50 7.16
N VAL A 183 -6.35 3.74 7.11
CA VAL A 183 -5.12 4.19 7.78
C VAL A 183 -5.47 5.14 8.90
N GLY A 184 -4.91 4.92 10.08
CA GLY A 184 -5.15 5.75 11.26
C GLY A 184 -3.98 6.62 11.66
N ARG A 185 -4.19 7.43 12.69
CA ARG A 185 -3.12 8.18 13.37
C ARG A 185 -2.08 7.21 13.93
N TRP A 186 -0.87 7.69 14.07
CA TRP A 186 0.20 6.91 14.66
C TRP A 186 -0.18 6.41 16.06
N ARG A 187 -0.11 5.08 16.26
CA ARG A 187 -0.50 4.36 17.49
C ARG A 187 -2.00 4.41 17.83
N ASP A 188 -2.88 4.64 16.85
CA ASP A 188 -4.33 4.60 17.04
C ASP A 188 -4.96 3.40 16.33
N GLU A 189 -4.45 2.21 16.62
CA GLU A 189 -4.96 0.92 16.11
C GLU A 189 -6.44 0.73 16.49
N ALA A 190 -6.85 1.23 17.65
CA ALA A 190 -8.22 1.08 18.13
C ALA A 190 -9.23 1.76 17.21
N THR A 191 -8.92 2.94 16.68
CA THR A 191 -9.78 3.66 15.73
C THR A 191 -9.84 2.93 14.39
N VAL A 192 -8.71 2.42 13.89
CA VAL A 192 -8.65 1.63 12.65
C VAL A 192 -9.48 0.36 12.77
N LEU A 193 -9.32 -0.40 13.86
CA LEU A 193 -10.08 -1.64 14.08
C LEU A 193 -11.58 -1.39 14.24
N ARG A 194 -11.99 -0.33 14.94
CA ARG A 194 -13.41 0.05 15.03
C ARG A 194 -13.99 0.42 13.68
N ALA A 195 -13.27 1.18 12.87
CA ALA A 195 -13.69 1.55 11.52
C ALA A 195 -13.83 0.31 10.63
N ALA A 196 -12.88 -0.61 10.68
CA ALA A 196 -12.93 -1.88 9.97
C ALA A 196 -14.13 -2.74 10.41
N ALA A 197 -14.38 -2.85 11.72
CA ALA A 197 -15.52 -3.60 12.26
C ALA A 197 -16.87 -2.99 11.87
N CYS A 198 -17.01 -1.65 11.86
CA CYS A 198 -18.21 -0.98 11.38
C CYS A 198 -18.45 -1.26 9.89
N PHE A 199 -17.39 -1.22 9.08
CA PHE A 199 -17.47 -1.52 7.66
C PHE A 199 -17.87 -2.99 7.42
N GLU A 200 -17.26 -3.95 8.13
CA GLU A 200 -17.60 -5.37 8.05
C GLU A 200 -19.06 -5.64 8.42
N ALA A 201 -19.57 -4.98 9.46
CA ALA A 201 -20.96 -5.12 9.87
C ALA A 201 -21.95 -4.62 8.80
N ALA A 202 -21.59 -3.56 8.04
CA ALA A 202 -22.43 -3.02 6.98
C ALA A 202 -22.30 -3.79 5.64
N GLN A 203 -21.10 -4.33 5.38
CA GLN A 203 -20.81 -5.14 4.20
C GLN A 203 -20.12 -6.46 4.58
N PRO A 204 -20.85 -7.43 5.12
CA PRO A 204 -20.27 -8.69 5.56
C PRO A 204 -19.76 -9.51 4.38
N TRP A 205 -18.46 -9.79 4.33
CA TRP A 205 -17.81 -10.65 3.32
C TRP A 205 -17.68 -12.11 3.75
N ALA A 206 -17.81 -12.43 5.03
CA ALA A 206 -17.66 -13.80 5.52
C ALA A 206 -18.55 -14.85 4.83
N PRO A 207 -19.79 -14.52 4.38
CA PRO A 207 -20.59 -15.43 3.57
C PRO A 207 -20.09 -15.65 2.14
N LEU A 208 -19.21 -14.78 1.66
CA LEU A 208 -18.67 -14.80 0.28
C LEU A 208 -17.38 -15.65 0.23
N GLN A 209 -17.46 -16.90 0.70
CA GLN A 209 -16.30 -17.79 0.66
C GLN A 209 -16.02 -18.24 -0.77
N PRO A 210 -14.73 -18.34 -1.17
CA PRO A 210 -14.38 -18.96 -2.43
C PRO A 210 -14.85 -20.42 -2.45
N PRO A 211 -15.20 -20.96 -3.64
CA PRO A 211 -15.54 -22.37 -3.75
C PRO A 211 -14.41 -23.23 -3.19
N GLN A 212 -14.76 -24.21 -2.39
CA GLN A 212 -13.78 -25.16 -1.84
C GLN A 212 -13.19 -25.94 -3.02
N PRO A 213 -11.86 -26.12 -3.11
CA PRO A 213 -11.29 -26.99 -4.12
C PRO A 213 -11.79 -28.42 -3.90
N GLU A 214 -12.25 -29.05 -5.00
CA GLU A 214 -12.62 -30.48 -5.01
C GLU A 214 -11.40 -31.38 -4.77
#